data_8f465d0beb4d64ea3350f57a039fc481
#
_entry.id   8f465d0beb4d64ea3350f57a039fc481
#
_cell.length_a   1.000
_cell.length_b   1.000
_cell.length_c   1.000
_cell.angle_alpha   90.00
_cell.angle_beta   90.00
_cell.angle_gamma   90.00
#
_symmetry.space_group_name_H-M   'P 1'
#
loop_
_entity.id
_entity.type
_entity.pdbx_description
1 polymer ?
#
loop_
_entity_poly.entity_id
_entity_poly.type
_entity_poly.pdbx_seq_one_letter_code
_entity_poly.pdbx_strand_id
1 'polypeptide(L)'
;MNYLLVDTCVLSDMMRQYNPCLPNAGFVEGVFLKKNMLRMINSVVQDMDGTSGYIVVSAFAFLELINKFSDIFKEEISKKIMSLNRIIATIQQPPSWMIIEETNLETAKEFCQVPNAIGTGEHISADDAVHIATALQRGDDITLLTTDHVLKQLNLQRISVVTD
;
A
#
# COMPACT_ATOMS: atom_id res chain seq x y z
N MET A 1 -13.37 -12.55 -2.63
CA MET A 1 -13.14 -11.09 -2.73
C MET A 1 -11.64 -10.90 -2.63
N ASN A 2 -11.01 -10.12 -3.50
CA ASN A 2 -9.55 -9.95 -3.49
C ASN A 2 -9.18 -8.74 -2.66
N TYR A 3 -8.23 -8.90 -1.73
CA TYR A 3 -7.65 -7.79 -0.99
C TYR A 3 -6.21 -7.57 -1.43
N LEU A 4 -5.91 -6.37 -1.90
CA LEU A 4 -4.58 -5.96 -2.33
C LEU A 4 -4.02 -4.97 -1.29
N LEU A 5 -3.14 -5.41 -0.41
CA LEU A 5 -2.42 -4.51 0.47
C LEU A 5 -1.25 -3.89 -0.29
N VAL A 6 -1.19 -2.57 -0.29
CA VAL A 6 -0.07 -1.83 -0.91
C VAL A 6 0.86 -1.29 0.16
N ASP A 7 2.16 -1.47 -0.05
CA ASP A 7 3.19 -0.81 0.76
C ASP A 7 3.29 0.68 0.44
N THR A 8 4.11 1.40 1.17
CA THR A 8 4.30 2.84 1.00
C THR A 8 4.88 3.20 -0.36
N CYS A 9 5.74 2.36 -0.94
CA CYS A 9 6.33 2.61 -2.25
C CYS A 9 5.27 2.51 -3.35
N VAL A 10 4.48 1.45 -3.34
CA VAL A 10 3.37 1.26 -4.27
C VAL A 10 2.31 2.34 -4.08
N LEU A 11 1.96 2.69 -2.83
CA LEU A 11 1.04 3.79 -2.54
C LEU A 11 1.56 5.14 -3.10
N SER A 12 2.86 5.42 -2.95
CA SER A 12 3.48 6.63 -3.51
C SER A 12 3.31 6.71 -5.03
N ASP A 13 3.52 5.60 -5.71
CA ASP A 13 3.37 5.52 -7.16
C ASP A 13 1.91 5.65 -7.60
N MET A 14 0.99 5.04 -6.85
CA MET A 14 -0.45 5.23 -7.04
C MET A 14 -0.85 6.70 -6.87
N MET A 15 -0.37 7.38 -5.83
CA MET A 15 -0.67 8.79 -5.58
C MET A 15 -0.11 9.74 -6.65
N ARG A 16 0.96 9.36 -7.32
CA ARG A 16 1.53 10.13 -8.45
C ARG A 16 0.71 10.00 -9.72
N GLN A 17 0.20 8.82 -10.01
CA GLN A 17 -0.47 8.49 -11.27
C GLN A 17 -1.97 8.68 -11.19
N TYR A 18 -2.55 8.47 -10.03
CA TYR A 18 -3.97 8.47 -9.81
C TYR A 18 -4.38 9.59 -8.86
N ASN A 19 -5.37 10.38 -9.25
CA ASN A 19 -6.00 11.31 -8.34
C ASN A 19 -7.20 10.62 -7.68
N PRO A 20 -7.09 10.17 -6.41
CA PRO A 20 -8.16 9.46 -5.72
C PRO A 20 -9.45 10.29 -5.55
N CYS A 21 -9.36 11.61 -5.74
CA CYS A 21 -10.51 12.51 -5.73
C CYS A 21 -11.31 12.50 -7.05
N LEU A 22 -10.77 11.86 -8.11
CA LEU A 22 -11.47 11.74 -9.38
C LEU A 22 -12.08 10.33 -9.48
N PRO A 23 -13.41 10.21 -9.43
CA PRO A 23 -14.07 8.92 -9.62
C PRO A 23 -13.74 8.36 -11.00
N ASN A 24 -13.52 7.05 -11.07
CA ASN A 24 -13.27 6.30 -12.32
C ASN A 24 -12.03 6.71 -13.13
N ALA A 25 -11.12 7.49 -12.57
CA ALA A 25 -9.83 7.71 -13.19
C ALA A 25 -8.98 6.44 -13.09
N GLY A 26 -8.76 5.76 -14.19
CA GLY A 26 -7.84 4.64 -14.25
C GLY A 26 -6.38 5.11 -14.17
N PHE A 27 -5.49 4.19 -13.81
CA PHE A 27 -4.05 4.47 -13.87
C PHE A 27 -3.58 4.51 -15.32
N VAL A 28 -2.74 5.46 -15.61
CA VAL A 28 -2.00 5.47 -16.88
C VAL A 28 -0.83 4.54 -16.73
N GLU A 29 -0.58 3.68 -17.72
CA GLU A 29 0.62 2.84 -17.75
C GLU A 29 1.84 3.76 -17.74
N GLY A 30 2.54 3.79 -16.62
CA GLY A 30 3.64 4.71 -16.36
C GLY A 30 4.90 4.00 -15.89
N VAL A 31 5.97 4.77 -15.75
CA VAL A 31 7.33 4.31 -15.43
C VAL A 31 7.43 3.71 -14.01
N PHE A 32 6.41 3.88 -13.16
CA PHE A 32 6.50 3.63 -11.73
C PHE A 32 5.94 2.26 -11.32
N LEU A 33 4.71 1.93 -11.70
CA LEU A 33 4.14 0.63 -11.34
C LEU A 33 4.50 -0.45 -12.34
N LYS A 34 4.93 -1.59 -11.82
CA LYS A 34 5.19 -2.79 -12.63
C LYS A 34 3.90 -3.27 -13.29
N LYS A 35 4.02 -3.86 -14.46
CA LYS A 35 2.86 -4.23 -15.31
C LYS A 35 1.84 -5.12 -14.60
N ASN A 36 2.29 -6.08 -13.80
CA ASN A 36 1.38 -6.98 -13.09
C ASN A 36 0.65 -6.26 -11.94
N MET A 37 1.37 -5.46 -11.15
CA MET A 37 0.77 -4.63 -10.10
C MET A 37 -0.27 -3.66 -10.68
N LEU A 38 0.07 -2.97 -11.77
CA LEU A 38 -0.84 -2.05 -12.46
C LEU A 38 -2.12 -2.77 -12.91
N ARG A 39 -1.99 -3.99 -13.47
CA ARG A 39 -3.15 -4.79 -13.89
C ARG A 39 -4.04 -5.17 -12.70
N MET A 40 -3.44 -5.61 -11.60
CA MET A 40 -4.18 -5.99 -10.39
C MET A 40 -4.88 -4.79 -9.78
N ILE A 41 -4.20 -3.65 -9.65
CA ILE A 41 -4.78 -2.42 -9.13
C ILE A 41 -5.92 -1.94 -10.03
N ASN A 42 -5.72 -1.89 -11.34
CA ASN A 42 -6.76 -1.49 -12.28
C ASN A 42 -7.99 -2.39 -12.22
N SER A 43 -7.83 -3.70 -12.01
CA SER A 43 -8.98 -4.60 -11.90
C SER A 43 -9.89 -4.26 -10.71
N VAL A 44 -9.32 -3.72 -9.64
CA VAL A 44 -10.09 -3.26 -8.46
C VAL A 44 -10.66 -1.86 -8.67
N VAL A 45 -9.83 -0.92 -9.15
CA VAL A 45 -10.22 0.49 -9.29
C VAL A 45 -11.29 0.70 -10.35
N GLN A 46 -11.27 -0.09 -11.42
CA GLN A 46 -12.24 0.01 -12.53
C GLN A 46 -13.51 -0.79 -12.30
N ASP A 47 -13.55 -1.60 -11.26
CA ASP A 47 -14.75 -2.38 -10.91
C ASP A 47 -15.79 -1.50 -10.20
N MET A 48 -16.75 -1.01 -10.98
CA MET A 48 -17.84 -0.17 -10.50
C MET A 48 -18.81 -0.90 -9.56
N ASP A 49 -18.85 -2.22 -9.64
CA ASP A 49 -19.77 -3.05 -8.85
C ASP A 49 -19.16 -3.51 -7.52
N GLY A 50 -17.88 -3.22 -7.28
CA GLY A 50 -17.18 -3.56 -6.03
C GLY A 50 -17.02 -5.06 -5.79
N THR A 51 -17.13 -5.89 -6.84
CA THR A 51 -17.05 -7.35 -6.75
C THR A 51 -15.64 -7.88 -6.85
N SER A 52 -14.74 -7.14 -7.49
CA SER A 52 -13.34 -7.55 -7.74
C SER A 52 -12.46 -7.47 -6.50
N GLY A 53 -12.81 -6.63 -5.52
CA GLY A 53 -12.08 -6.53 -4.26
C GLY A 53 -11.81 -5.10 -3.80
N TYR A 54 -10.81 -4.98 -2.93
CA TYR A 54 -10.41 -3.70 -2.34
C TYR A 54 -8.90 -3.54 -2.35
N ILE A 55 -8.45 -2.28 -2.48
CA ILE A 55 -7.08 -1.89 -2.15
C ILE A 55 -7.05 -1.53 -0.67
N VAL A 56 -6.20 -2.22 0.06
CA VAL A 56 -6.00 -2.01 1.50
C VAL A 56 -4.74 -1.18 1.68
N VAL A 57 -4.82 -0.16 2.51
CA VAL A 57 -3.70 0.72 2.85
C VAL A 57 -3.62 0.81 4.36
N SER A 58 -2.46 0.54 4.95
CA SER A 58 -2.26 0.78 6.38
C SER A 58 -2.23 2.27 6.69
N ALA A 59 -2.78 2.69 7.81
CA ALA A 59 -2.65 4.07 8.29
C ALA A 59 -1.18 4.47 8.42
N PHE A 60 -0.30 3.52 8.75
CA PHE A 60 1.14 3.72 8.80
C PHE A 60 1.75 4.12 7.45
N ALA A 61 1.26 3.54 6.33
CA ALA A 61 1.75 3.89 5.00
C ALA A 61 1.54 5.38 4.67
N PHE A 62 0.46 5.97 5.14
CA PHE A 62 0.23 7.40 4.97
C PHE A 62 1.21 8.26 5.78
N LEU A 63 1.60 7.83 6.99
CA LEU A 63 2.60 8.52 7.80
C LEU A 63 3.97 8.49 7.14
N GLU A 64 4.39 7.34 6.63
CA GLU A 64 5.63 7.20 5.87
C GLU A 64 5.61 8.06 4.59
N LEU A 65 4.47 8.06 3.88
CA LEU A 65 4.30 8.85 2.66
C LEU A 65 4.40 10.35 2.92
N ILE A 66 3.79 10.83 4.01
CA ILE A 66 3.91 12.22 4.46
C ILE A 66 5.36 12.58 4.76
N ASN A 67 6.06 11.72 5.46
CA ASN A 67 7.48 11.90 5.78
C ASN A 67 8.34 11.94 4.51
N LYS A 68 8.16 10.96 3.64
CA LYS A 68 8.85 10.87 2.35
C LYS A 68 8.64 12.12 1.48
N PHE A 69 7.42 12.61 1.36
CA PHE A 69 7.15 13.83 0.58
C PHE A 69 7.70 15.08 1.24
N SER A 70 7.76 15.11 2.58
CA SER A 70 8.41 16.19 3.32
C SER A 70 9.90 16.31 2.99
N ASP A 71 10.57 15.18 2.80
CA ASP A 71 12.00 15.17 2.45
C ASP A 71 12.22 15.44 0.96
N ILE A 72 11.47 14.79 0.07
CA ILE A 72 11.63 14.94 -1.39
C ILE A 72 11.38 16.38 -1.84
N PHE A 73 10.34 17.03 -1.32
CA PHE A 73 9.94 18.38 -1.70
C PHE A 73 10.41 19.46 -0.73
N LYS A 74 11.53 19.22 -0.03
CA LYS A 74 12.06 20.10 1.02
C LYS A 74 12.19 21.55 0.54
N GLU A 75 12.61 21.77 -0.70
CA GLU A 75 12.81 23.10 -1.30
C GLU A 75 11.66 23.56 -2.21
N GLU A 76 10.72 22.65 -2.53
CA GLU A 76 9.58 22.94 -3.41
C GLU A 76 8.27 22.98 -2.62
N ILE A 77 8.12 24.03 -1.81
CA ILE A 77 6.99 24.20 -0.87
C ILE A 77 5.62 24.00 -1.52
N SER A 78 5.42 24.51 -2.72
CA SER A 78 4.15 24.38 -3.44
C SER A 78 3.81 22.94 -3.79
N LYS A 79 4.79 22.14 -4.25
CA LYS A 79 4.62 20.72 -4.54
C LYS A 79 4.38 19.93 -3.27
N LYS A 80 5.09 20.26 -2.19
CA LYS A 80 4.89 19.66 -0.88
C LYS A 80 3.45 19.86 -0.38
N ILE A 81 2.96 21.10 -0.39
CA ILE A 81 1.60 21.43 0.04
C ILE A 81 0.57 20.67 -0.81
N MET A 82 0.74 20.64 -2.12
CA MET A 82 -0.18 19.95 -3.02
C MET A 82 -0.20 18.45 -2.76
N SER A 83 0.95 17.83 -2.52
CA SER A 83 1.05 16.41 -2.20
C SER A 83 0.42 16.08 -0.84
N LEU A 84 0.68 16.90 0.18
CA LEU A 84 0.06 16.74 1.51
C LEU A 84 -1.47 16.90 1.44
N ASN A 85 -1.97 17.87 0.69
CA ASN A 85 -3.41 18.05 0.52
C ASN A 85 -4.07 16.84 -0.15
N ARG A 86 -3.40 16.20 -1.12
CA ARG A 86 -3.89 14.96 -1.73
C ARG A 86 -3.97 13.81 -0.73
N ILE A 87 -2.94 13.65 0.09
CA ILE A 87 -2.92 12.62 1.13
C ILE A 87 -4.06 12.86 2.12
N ILE A 88 -4.20 14.09 2.62
CA ILE A 88 -5.26 14.45 3.56
C ILE A 88 -6.64 14.20 2.96
N ALA A 89 -6.87 14.62 1.72
CA ALA A 89 -8.14 14.38 1.03
C ALA A 89 -8.45 12.88 0.90
N THR A 90 -7.45 12.06 0.59
CA THR A 90 -7.62 10.60 0.49
C THR A 90 -7.95 9.97 1.85
N ILE A 91 -7.32 10.43 2.93
CA ILE A 91 -7.60 9.94 4.29
C ILE A 91 -9.02 10.33 4.74
N GLN A 92 -9.43 11.56 4.46
CA GLN A 92 -10.75 12.08 4.85
C GLN A 92 -11.89 11.47 4.06
N GLN A 93 -11.67 11.19 2.79
CA GLN A 93 -12.66 10.62 1.88
C GLN A 93 -12.00 9.55 1.00
N PRO A 94 -11.74 8.36 1.54
CA PRO A 94 -11.17 7.29 0.76
C PRO A 94 -12.13 6.89 -0.38
N PRO A 95 -11.60 6.58 -1.56
CA PRO A 95 -12.40 6.04 -2.65
C PRO A 95 -13.12 4.76 -2.22
N SER A 96 -14.25 4.45 -2.84
CA SER A 96 -15.07 3.27 -2.49
C SER A 96 -14.33 1.93 -2.62
N TRP A 97 -13.29 1.87 -3.45
CA TRP A 97 -12.44 0.71 -3.65
C TRP A 97 -11.23 0.65 -2.68
N MET A 98 -11.09 1.64 -1.77
CA MET A 98 -9.97 1.69 -0.82
C MET A 98 -10.46 1.47 0.61
N ILE A 99 -9.74 0.64 1.34
CA ILE A 99 -9.90 0.45 2.79
C ILE A 99 -8.63 0.95 3.47
N ILE A 100 -8.80 1.82 4.45
CA ILE A 100 -7.68 2.26 5.31
C ILE A 100 -7.75 1.44 6.60
N GLU A 101 -6.74 0.59 6.82
CA GLU A 101 -6.61 -0.20 8.03
C GLU A 101 -5.86 0.59 9.11
N GLU A 102 -6.43 0.62 10.30
CA GLU A 102 -5.83 1.30 11.45
C GLU A 102 -4.57 0.55 11.93
N THR A 103 -3.55 1.30 12.27
CA THR A 103 -2.38 0.80 12.99
C THR A 103 -2.65 0.97 14.49
N ASN A 104 -2.94 -0.12 15.17
CA ASN A 104 -3.41 -0.12 16.55
C ASN A 104 -2.76 -1.24 17.39
N LEU A 105 -3.32 -1.53 18.56
CA LEU A 105 -2.79 -2.57 19.46
C LEU A 105 -2.83 -3.96 18.83
N GLU A 106 -3.82 -4.26 17.98
CA GLU A 106 -3.90 -5.54 17.28
C GLU A 106 -2.77 -5.68 16.27
N THR A 107 -2.47 -4.62 15.51
CA THR A 107 -1.30 -4.57 14.63
C THR A 107 0.00 -4.86 15.41
N ALA A 108 0.13 -4.29 16.63
CA ALA A 108 1.31 -4.54 17.46
C ALA A 108 1.42 -5.99 17.92
N LYS A 109 0.31 -6.67 18.18
CA LYS A 109 0.32 -8.11 18.51
C LYS A 109 0.74 -8.95 17.30
N GLU A 110 0.18 -8.67 16.13
CA GLU A 110 0.53 -9.37 14.89
C GLU A 110 1.98 -9.12 14.49
N PHE A 111 2.50 -7.91 14.74
CA PHE A 111 3.90 -7.58 14.51
C PHE A 111 4.87 -8.55 15.22
N CYS A 112 4.52 -9.02 16.42
CA CYS A 112 5.32 -10.02 17.14
C CYS A 112 5.38 -11.39 16.45
N GLN A 113 4.49 -11.65 15.49
CA GLN A 113 4.45 -12.90 14.72
C GLN A 113 5.20 -12.80 13.39
N VAL A 114 5.55 -11.58 12.96
CA VAL A 114 6.31 -11.37 11.73
C VAL A 114 7.73 -11.89 11.93
N PRO A 115 8.25 -12.73 11.02
CA PRO A 115 9.62 -13.23 11.14
C PRO A 115 10.62 -12.09 10.98
N ASN A 116 11.69 -12.10 11.76
CA ASN A 116 12.75 -11.06 11.68
C ASN A 116 13.62 -11.23 10.44
N ALA A 117 13.63 -12.40 9.83
CA ALA A 117 14.43 -12.70 8.64
C ALA A 117 13.71 -13.70 7.73
N ILE A 118 14.00 -13.61 6.45
CA ILE A 118 13.44 -14.46 5.40
C ILE A 118 14.56 -15.28 4.74
N GLY A 119 14.28 -16.52 4.41
CA GLY A 119 15.14 -17.37 3.56
C GLY A 119 16.60 -17.44 3.98
N THR A 120 17.50 -16.80 3.25
CA THR A 120 18.96 -16.83 3.47
C THR A 120 19.45 -15.90 4.58
N GLY A 121 18.56 -15.33 5.41
CA GLY A 121 18.91 -14.45 6.52
C GLY A 121 18.80 -12.96 6.19
N GLU A 122 18.17 -12.60 5.09
CA GLU A 122 17.82 -11.21 4.81
C GLU A 122 16.78 -10.72 5.83
N HIS A 123 17.08 -9.57 6.44
CA HIS A 123 16.21 -9.00 7.46
C HIS A 123 15.02 -8.27 6.83
N ILE A 124 13.85 -8.45 7.45
CA ILE A 124 12.67 -7.63 7.17
C ILE A 124 12.86 -6.29 7.89
N SER A 125 12.65 -5.19 7.19
CA SER A 125 12.66 -3.87 7.82
C SER A 125 11.49 -3.72 8.81
N ALA A 126 11.62 -2.82 9.79
CA ALA A 126 10.53 -2.56 10.72
C ALA A 126 9.27 -2.06 10.00
N ASP A 127 9.45 -1.25 8.97
CA ASP A 127 8.36 -0.67 8.18
C ASP A 127 7.62 -1.75 7.39
N ASP A 128 8.35 -2.66 6.73
CA ASP A 128 7.76 -3.81 6.04
C ASP A 128 7.04 -4.75 7.02
N ALA A 129 7.60 -4.93 8.22
CA ALA A 129 6.97 -5.73 9.25
C ALA A 129 5.62 -5.15 9.72
N VAL A 130 5.46 -3.82 9.73
CA VAL A 130 4.16 -3.18 10.01
C VAL A 130 3.15 -3.46 8.91
N HIS A 131 3.55 -3.43 7.64
CA HIS A 131 2.65 -3.77 6.53
C HIS A 131 2.23 -5.24 6.59
N ILE A 132 3.16 -6.15 6.88
CA ILE A 132 2.85 -7.58 7.06
C ILE A 132 1.92 -7.78 8.27
N ALA A 133 2.15 -7.11 9.39
CA ALA A 133 1.30 -7.17 10.57
C ALA A 133 -0.12 -6.66 10.26
N THR A 134 -0.25 -5.61 9.45
CA THR A 134 -1.56 -5.11 8.99
C THR A 134 -2.29 -6.17 8.15
N ALA A 135 -1.58 -6.91 7.30
CA ALA A 135 -2.16 -8.01 6.55
C ALA A 135 -2.65 -9.15 7.47
N LEU A 136 -1.86 -9.51 8.48
CA LEU A 136 -2.21 -10.54 9.47
C LEU A 136 -3.41 -10.12 10.31
N GLN A 137 -3.43 -8.87 10.80
CA GLN A 137 -4.54 -8.28 11.57
C GLN A 137 -5.87 -8.43 10.86
N ARG A 138 -5.88 -8.25 9.55
CA ARG A 138 -7.10 -8.36 8.76
C ARG A 138 -7.68 -9.78 8.74
N GLY A 139 -6.82 -10.80 8.78
CA GLY A 139 -7.23 -12.21 8.84
C GLY A 139 -7.83 -12.79 7.56
N ASP A 140 -7.94 -12.01 6.50
CA ASP A 140 -8.36 -12.43 5.15
C ASP A 140 -7.16 -12.95 4.34
N ASP A 141 -7.45 -13.64 3.23
CA ASP A 141 -6.44 -13.90 2.21
C ASP A 141 -6.12 -12.59 1.50
N ILE A 142 -4.87 -12.14 1.57
CA ILE A 142 -4.43 -10.84 1.08
C ILE A 142 -3.20 -10.98 0.17
N THR A 143 -3.14 -10.15 -0.86
CA THR A 143 -1.95 -10.03 -1.70
C THR A 143 -1.22 -8.72 -1.36
N LEU A 144 -0.01 -8.83 -0.84
CA LEU A 144 0.88 -7.71 -0.60
C LEU A 144 1.56 -7.30 -1.91
N LEU A 145 1.33 -6.07 -2.34
CA LEU A 145 2.03 -5.44 -3.46
C LEU A 145 3.17 -4.58 -2.91
N THR A 146 4.39 -4.92 -3.25
CA THR A 146 5.60 -4.24 -2.77
C THR A 146 6.67 -4.18 -3.86
N THR A 147 7.53 -3.18 -3.80
CA THR A 147 8.73 -3.12 -4.65
C THR A 147 9.94 -3.79 -4.01
N ASP A 148 9.82 -4.23 -2.76
CA ASP A 148 10.90 -4.93 -2.06
C ASP A 148 10.94 -6.41 -2.44
N HIS A 149 12.00 -6.78 -3.16
CA HIS A 149 12.22 -8.16 -3.59
C HIS A 149 12.55 -9.13 -2.44
N VAL A 150 13.01 -8.64 -1.30
CA VAL A 150 13.25 -9.46 -0.11
C VAL A 150 11.95 -10.13 0.32
N LEU A 151 10.85 -9.39 0.30
CA LEU A 151 9.53 -9.89 0.71
C LEU A 151 8.96 -10.97 -0.22
N LYS A 152 9.49 -11.13 -1.43
CA LYS A 152 9.07 -12.21 -2.36
C LYS A 152 9.24 -13.62 -1.76
N GLN A 153 10.16 -13.76 -0.82
CA GLN A 153 10.43 -15.03 -0.14
C GLN A 153 9.58 -15.24 1.12
N LEU A 154 8.72 -14.27 1.44
CA LEU A 154 7.84 -14.36 2.59
C LEU A 154 6.87 -15.54 2.42
N ASN A 155 6.88 -16.45 3.38
CA ASN A 155 5.98 -17.60 3.40
C ASN A 155 5.12 -17.54 4.66
N LEU A 156 4.06 -16.81 4.59
CA LEU A 156 3.05 -16.72 5.64
C LEU A 156 1.70 -17.22 5.11
N GLN A 157 0.97 -17.91 5.97
CA GLN A 157 -0.37 -18.34 5.64
C GLN A 157 -1.24 -17.11 5.31
N ARG A 158 -2.00 -17.18 4.22
CA ARG A 158 -2.92 -16.14 3.73
C ARG A 158 -2.28 -14.87 3.18
N ILE A 159 -0.95 -14.78 3.13
CA ILE A 159 -0.28 -13.65 2.50
C ILE A 159 0.46 -14.12 1.25
N SER A 160 0.03 -13.60 0.10
CA SER A 160 0.76 -13.72 -1.16
C SER A 160 1.53 -12.43 -1.41
N VAL A 161 2.74 -12.52 -1.97
CA VAL A 161 3.55 -11.33 -2.27
C VAL A 161 3.78 -11.19 -3.77
N VAL A 162 3.53 -10.01 -4.30
CA VAL A 162 3.80 -9.63 -5.69
C VAL A 162 4.74 -8.44 -5.71
N THR A 163 5.89 -8.59 -6.41
CA THR A 163 6.96 -7.58 -6.50
C THR A 163 7.15 -7.03 -7.90
N ASP A 164 6.44 -7.52 -8.91
CA ASP A 164 6.59 -7.20 -10.34
C ASP A 164 5.26 -7.14 -11.12
#